data_3beea6172887419262392311a003c5fd
#
_entry.id   3beea6172887419262392311a003c5fd
#
_cell.length_a   1.000
_cell.length_b   1.000
_cell.length_c   1.000
_cell.angle_alpha   90.00
_cell.angle_beta   90.00
_cell.angle_gamma   90.00
#
_symmetry.space_group_name_H-M   'P 1'
#
loop_
_entity.id
_entity.type
_entity.pdbx_description
1 polymer ?
#
loop_
_entity_poly.entity_id
_entity_poly.type
_entity_poly.pdbx_seq_one_letter_code
_entity_poly.pdbx_strand_id
1 'polypeptide(L)'
;MRLGSRRVDKYEQWQRYMAERAGSAESPALRRFYDAAPPPADSAIADAPLLALDIETTGLDPRRDAIVSIGLVPFSTRRIHLAQRRYWIIHPQCPLNSRSVTLHHITHTDIEQAPRFSAIL
;
A
#
# COMPACT_ATOMS: atom_id res chain seq x y z
N MET A 1 -8.30 -24.25 -28.15
CA MET A 1 -7.13 -23.82 -27.37
C MET A 1 -7.61 -23.16 -26.09
N ARG A 2 -7.49 -23.81 -24.92
CA ARG A 2 -8.10 -23.38 -23.65
C ARG A 2 -7.20 -22.37 -22.93
N LEU A 3 -7.42 -21.07 -23.18
CA LEU A 3 -6.74 -19.99 -22.43
C LEU A 3 -7.45 -19.62 -21.10
N GLY A 4 -8.61 -20.23 -20.79
CA GLY A 4 -9.43 -19.85 -19.64
C GLY A 4 -9.03 -20.44 -18.29
N SER A 5 -8.38 -21.62 -18.24
CA SER A 5 -8.19 -22.34 -16.96
C SER A 5 -7.08 -21.77 -16.07
N ARG A 6 -6.04 -21.15 -16.63
CA ARG A 6 -4.92 -20.61 -15.84
C ARG A 6 -5.23 -19.31 -15.07
N ARG A 7 -6.18 -18.50 -15.56
CA ARG A 7 -6.55 -17.24 -14.87
C ARG A 7 -7.48 -17.49 -13.68
N VAL A 8 -8.44 -18.39 -13.83
CA VAL A 8 -9.37 -18.77 -12.76
C VAL A 8 -8.61 -19.41 -11.60
N ASP A 9 -7.69 -20.32 -11.88
CA ASP A 9 -6.84 -20.97 -10.89
C ASP A 9 -6.03 -19.99 -10.02
N LYS A 10 -5.44 -18.95 -10.63
CA LYS A 10 -4.66 -17.95 -9.90
C LYS A 10 -5.53 -17.06 -9.01
N TYR A 11 -6.74 -16.75 -9.44
CA TYR A 11 -7.66 -15.95 -8.66
C TYR A 11 -8.20 -16.73 -7.47
N GLU A 12 -8.58 -17.99 -7.65
CA GLU A 12 -9.00 -18.87 -6.57
C GLU A 12 -7.87 -19.11 -5.55
N GLN A 13 -6.64 -19.27 -6.00
CA GLN A 13 -5.46 -19.39 -5.15
C GLN A 13 -5.24 -18.10 -4.37
N TRP A 14 -5.43 -16.93 -5.00
CA TRP A 14 -5.31 -15.64 -4.33
C TRP A 14 -6.40 -15.44 -3.28
N GLN A 15 -7.64 -15.76 -3.57
CA GLN A 15 -8.74 -15.69 -2.60
C GLN A 15 -8.48 -16.59 -1.39
N ARG A 16 -8.03 -17.82 -1.62
CA ARG A 16 -7.66 -18.75 -0.55
C ARG A 16 -6.53 -18.19 0.30
N TYR A 17 -5.48 -17.68 -0.32
CA TYR A 17 -4.37 -17.04 0.36
C TYR A 17 -4.84 -15.88 1.25
N MET A 18 -5.69 -14.99 0.73
CA MET A 18 -6.24 -13.87 1.49
C MET A 18 -7.06 -14.35 2.69
N ALA A 19 -7.92 -15.35 2.51
CA ALA A 19 -8.74 -15.92 3.59
C ALA A 19 -7.88 -16.57 4.69
N GLU A 20 -6.86 -17.33 4.33
CA GLU A 20 -5.91 -17.94 5.28
C GLU A 20 -5.16 -16.87 6.07
N ARG A 21 -4.73 -15.78 5.40
CA ARG A 21 -4.06 -14.66 6.06
C ARG A 21 -4.98 -13.86 6.97
N ALA A 22 -6.23 -13.67 6.59
CA ALA A 22 -7.24 -13.03 7.44
C ALA A 22 -7.42 -13.81 8.77
N GLY A 23 -7.51 -15.14 8.67
CA GLY A 23 -7.66 -16.02 9.84
C GLY A 23 -6.45 -16.01 10.79
N SER A 24 -5.24 -15.75 10.29
CA SER A 24 -4.00 -15.72 11.06
C SER A 24 -3.50 -14.32 11.40
N ALA A 25 -4.17 -13.26 10.95
CA ALA A 25 -3.73 -11.89 11.17
C ALA A 25 -3.93 -11.45 12.64
N GLU A 26 -2.85 -11.09 13.31
CA GLU A 26 -2.87 -10.57 14.68
C GLU A 26 -3.36 -9.11 14.73
N SER A 27 -3.00 -8.31 13.73
CA SER A 27 -3.41 -6.91 13.63
C SER A 27 -4.83 -6.78 13.06
N PRO A 28 -5.75 -6.02 13.70
CA PRO A 28 -7.05 -5.71 13.14
C PRO A 28 -7.00 -5.02 11.77
N ALA A 29 -5.99 -4.18 11.51
CA ALA A 29 -5.78 -3.52 10.23
C ALA A 29 -5.42 -4.53 9.12
N LEU A 30 -4.50 -5.47 9.41
CA LEU A 30 -4.16 -6.55 8.48
C LEU A 30 -5.35 -7.48 8.23
N ARG A 31 -6.13 -7.79 9.25
CA ARG A 31 -7.35 -8.59 9.08
C ARG A 31 -8.32 -7.90 8.13
N ARG A 32 -8.62 -6.61 8.33
CA ARG A 32 -9.47 -5.85 7.40
C ARG A 32 -8.94 -5.84 5.98
N PHE A 33 -7.63 -5.73 5.80
CA PHE A 33 -6.99 -5.80 4.49
C PHE A 33 -7.21 -7.16 3.81
N TYR A 34 -7.00 -8.25 4.53
CA TYR A 34 -7.16 -9.60 3.98
C TYR A 34 -8.62 -10.01 3.81
N ASP A 35 -9.55 -9.48 4.62
CA ASP A 35 -10.99 -9.70 4.48
C ASP A 35 -11.59 -8.92 3.30
N ALA A 36 -10.89 -7.91 2.78
CA ALA A 36 -11.35 -7.15 1.63
C ALA A 36 -11.35 -8.05 0.38
N ALA A 37 -12.54 -8.28 -0.17
CA ALA A 37 -12.67 -9.06 -1.40
C ALA A 37 -12.06 -8.30 -2.59
N PRO A 38 -11.13 -8.92 -3.33
CA PRO A 38 -10.64 -8.33 -4.57
C PRO A 38 -11.77 -8.29 -5.63
N PRO A 39 -11.68 -7.40 -6.63
CA PRO A 39 -12.62 -7.39 -7.73
C PRO A 39 -12.64 -8.77 -8.43
N PRO A 40 -13.79 -9.20 -9.02
CA PRO A 40 -13.84 -10.43 -9.80
C PRO A 40 -12.75 -10.48 -10.88
N ALA A 41 -12.21 -11.69 -11.14
CA ALA A 41 -11.07 -11.86 -12.06
C ALA A 41 -11.37 -11.48 -13.53
N ASP A 42 -12.63 -11.47 -13.89
CA ASP A 42 -13.16 -11.11 -15.20
C ASP A 42 -13.65 -9.65 -15.28
N SER A 43 -13.52 -8.88 -14.19
CA SER A 43 -13.87 -7.46 -14.19
C SER A 43 -13.04 -6.70 -15.22
N ALA A 44 -13.70 -5.83 -15.99
CA ALA A 44 -12.99 -4.91 -16.84
C ALA A 44 -12.18 -3.92 -15.97
N ILE A 45 -10.96 -3.60 -16.38
CA ILE A 45 -10.12 -2.63 -15.66
C ILE A 45 -10.79 -1.26 -15.52
N ALA A 46 -11.69 -0.91 -16.46
CA ALA A 46 -12.46 0.32 -16.41
C ALA A 46 -13.43 0.40 -15.22
N ASP A 47 -13.85 -0.76 -14.72
CA ASP A 47 -14.82 -0.89 -13.62
C ASP A 47 -14.14 -1.24 -12.28
N ALA A 48 -12.85 -1.53 -12.33
CA ALA A 48 -12.08 -1.85 -11.13
C ALA A 48 -11.73 -0.57 -10.33
N PRO A 49 -11.85 -0.59 -8.99
CA PRO A 49 -11.31 0.47 -8.14
C PRO A 49 -9.78 0.41 -8.21
N LEU A 50 -9.16 1.49 -8.64
CA LEU A 50 -7.71 1.60 -8.77
C LEU A 50 -7.18 2.62 -7.76
N LEU A 51 -6.00 2.30 -7.18
CA LEU A 51 -5.33 3.16 -6.24
C LEU A 51 -3.84 3.24 -6.61
N ALA A 52 -3.34 4.44 -6.82
CA ALA A 52 -1.91 4.69 -6.91
C ALA A 52 -1.37 4.81 -5.48
N LEU A 53 -0.30 4.08 -5.21
CA LEU A 53 0.45 4.11 -3.96
C LEU A 53 1.88 4.53 -4.27
N ASP A 54 2.37 5.51 -3.53
CA ASP A 54 3.76 5.94 -3.52
C ASP A 54 4.31 5.96 -2.10
N ILE A 55 5.57 5.56 -1.91
CA ILE A 55 6.20 5.43 -0.60
C ILE A 55 7.61 6.00 -0.67
N GLU A 56 7.93 6.91 0.28
CA GLU A 56 9.30 7.33 0.53
C GLU A 56 9.87 6.60 1.74
N THR A 57 11.14 6.28 1.69
CA THR A 57 11.82 5.49 2.72
C THR A 57 13.19 6.06 3.07
N THR A 58 13.75 5.65 4.21
CA THR A 58 15.13 5.97 4.58
C THR A 58 16.17 5.24 3.73
N GLY A 59 15.77 4.20 2.98
CA GLY A 59 16.60 3.41 2.10
C GLY A 59 15.84 2.21 1.53
N LEU A 60 16.53 1.27 0.91
CA LEU A 60 15.93 0.18 0.14
C LEU A 60 15.97 -1.20 0.83
N ASP A 61 16.53 -1.30 2.02
CA ASP A 61 16.59 -2.56 2.77
C ASP A 61 15.38 -2.66 3.72
N PRO A 62 14.39 -3.52 3.44
CA PRO A 62 13.17 -3.62 4.25
C PRO A 62 13.39 -4.13 5.69
N ARG A 63 14.60 -4.60 6.01
CA ARG A 63 14.97 -5.04 7.37
C ARG A 63 15.59 -3.92 8.21
N ARG A 64 16.06 -2.86 7.58
CA ARG A 64 16.87 -1.81 8.22
C ARG A 64 16.29 -0.41 8.01
N ASP A 65 15.58 -0.25 6.90
CA ASP A 65 15.02 1.03 6.50
C ASP A 65 13.55 1.13 6.86
N ALA A 66 13.08 2.36 7.04
CA ALA A 66 11.72 2.66 7.46
C ALA A 66 11.00 3.56 6.45
N ILE A 67 9.68 3.48 6.44
CA ILE A 67 8.81 4.37 5.66
C ILE A 67 8.84 5.77 6.29
N VAL A 68 8.96 6.80 5.46
CA VAL A 68 8.97 8.23 5.85
C VAL A 68 7.72 8.95 5.36
N SER A 69 7.15 8.53 4.23
CA SER A 69 5.85 9.02 3.79
C SER A 69 5.08 7.99 2.97
N ILE A 70 3.77 8.17 2.92
CA ILE A 70 2.86 7.40 2.07
C ILE A 70 1.94 8.37 1.36
N GLY A 71 1.86 8.24 0.03
CA GLY A 71 0.90 8.92 -0.83
C GLY A 71 -0.09 7.94 -1.44
N LEU A 72 -1.38 8.26 -1.39
CA LEU A 72 -2.44 7.48 -2.00
C LEU A 72 -3.30 8.38 -2.89
N VAL A 73 -3.56 7.94 -4.11
CA VAL A 73 -4.47 8.64 -5.03
C VAL A 73 -5.40 7.64 -5.71
N PRO A 74 -6.71 7.66 -5.40
CA PRO A 74 -7.68 6.87 -6.15
C PRO A 74 -7.79 7.38 -7.58
N PHE A 75 -7.94 6.45 -8.52
CA PHE A 75 -8.12 6.80 -9.92
C PHE A 75 -8.96 5.76 -10.66
N SER A 76 -9.38 6.10 -11.86
CA SER A 76 -9.99 5.19 -12.82
C SER A 76 -9.28 5.35 -14.16
N THR A 77 -9.61 4.53 -15.15
CA THR A 77 -9.07 4.68 -16.51
C THR A 77 -9.44 6.01 -17.18
N ARG A 78 -10.35 6.78 -16.58
CA ARG A 78 -10.87 8.06 -17.12
C ARG A 78 -10.53 9.28 -16.27
N ARG A 79 -10.23 9.11 -14.97
CA ARG A 79 -10.10 10.24 -14.03
C ARG A 79 -9.17 9.91 -12.87
N ILE A 80 -8.39 10.91 -12.48
CA ILE A 80 -7.65 10.93 -11.20
C ILE A 80 -8.48 11.70 -10.17
N HIS A 81 -8.72 11.09 -9.01
CA HIS A 81 -9.58 11.65 -7.96
C HIS A 81 -8.74 12.42 -6.92
N LEU A 82 -8.17 13.56 -7.30
CA LEU A 82 -7.27 14.35 -6.45
C LEU A 82 -7.91 14.81 -5.14
N ALA A 83 -9.22 15.07 -5.13
CA ALA A 83 -9.92 15.44 -3.90
C ALA A 83 -9.94 14.32 -2.84
N GLN A 84 -9.72 13.09 -3.23
CA GLN A 84 -9.71 11.91 -2.37
C GLN A 84 -8.28 11.44 -2.02
N ARG A 85 -7.26 12.19 -2.47
CA ARG A 85 -5.88 11.86 -2.15
C ARG A 85 -5.66 11.83 -0.64
N ARG A 86 -4.74 10.98 -0.22
CA ARG A 86 -4.22 10.93 1.15
C ARG A 86 -2.71 11.02 1.10
N TYR A 87 -2.13 11.71 2.08
CA TYR A 87 -0.69 11.81 2.25
C TYR A 87 -0.36 11.89 3.73
N TRP A 88 0.61 11.10 4.15
CA TRP A 88 1.12 11.10 5.51
C TRP A 88 2.63 11.18 5.49
N ILE A 89 3.17 12.06 6.31
CA ILE A 89 4.56 11.98 6.77
C ILE A 89 4.55 11.11 8.02
N ILE A 90 5.56 10.25 8.16
CA ILE A 90 5.65 9.23 9.20
C ILE A 90 6.97 9.40 9.91
N HIS A 91 6.94 9.37 11.25
CA HIS A 91 8.15 9.35 12.05
C HIS A 91 8.81 7.98 11.93
N PRO A 92 9.98 7.84 11.24
CA PRO A 92 10.65 6.56 11.08
C PRO A 92 11.24 6.07 12.40
N GLN A 93 11.42 4.75 12.52
CA GLN A 93 12.06 4.15 13.70
C GLN A 93 13.60 4.13 13.61
N CYS A 94 14.15 4.61 12.52
CA CYS A 94 15.59 4.73 12.29
C CYS A 94 15.93 6.16 11.84
N PRO A 95 17.19 6.61 12.00
CA PRO A 95 17.59 7.94 11.59
C PRO A 95 17.45 8.15 10.08
N LEU A 96 17.04 9.36 9.68
CA LEU A 96 17.18 9.81 8.30
C LEU A 96 18.66 9.90 7.93
N ASN A 97 18.98 9.51 6.71
CA ASN A 97 20.31 9.75 6.15
C ASN A 97 20.24 10.88 5.09
N SER A 98 21.36 11.57 4.88
CA SER A 98 21.43 12.71 3.97
C SER A 98 21.05 12.36 2.53
N ARG A 99 21.33 11.13 2.10
CA ARG A 99 21.02 10.66 0.74
C ARG A 99 19.50 10.53 0.54
N SER A 100 18.78 9.96 1.50
CA SER A 100 17.33 9.83 1.42
C SER A 100 16.68 11.21 1.45
N VAL A 101 17.09 12.11 2.33
CA VAL A 101 16.59 13.49 2.38
C VAL A 101 16.80 14.23 1.05
N THR A 102 17.92 14.03 0.38
CA THR A 102 18.18 14.62 -0.93
C THR A 102 17.22 14.12 -2.01
N LEU A 103 16.77 12.86 -1.91
CA LEU A 103 15.87 12.25 -2.88
C LEU A 103 14.41 12.67 -2.68
N HIS A 104 13.90 12.58 -1.46
CA HIS A 104 12.47 12.80 -1.17
C HIS A 104 12.17 14.17 -0.52
N HIS A 105 13.19 14.95 -0.17
CA HIS A 105 13.10 16.29 0.43
C HIS A 105 12.35 16.36 1.77
N ILE A 106 12.06 15.26 2.43
CA ILE A 106 11.48 15.23 3.77
C ILE A 106 12.61 15.37 4.78
N THR A 107 12.56 16.43 5.56
CA THR A 107 13.62 16.82 6.50
C THR A 107 13.39 16.27 7.90
N HIS A 108 14.38 16.39 8.77
CA HIS A 108 14.23 16.05 10.19
C HIS A 108 13.11 16.86 10.86
N THR A 109 12.95 18.11 10.51
CA THR A 109 11.87 18.96 11.04
C THR A 109 10.50 18.45 10.63
N ASP A 110 10.35 17.95 9.42
CA ASP A 110 9.06 17.42 8.93
C ASP A 110 8.62 16.18 9.70
N ILE A 111 9.57 15.35 10.14
CA ILE A 111 9.28 14.11 10.87
C ILE A 111 9.15 14.28 12.37
N GLU A 112 9.66 15.38 12.96
CA GLU A 112 9.65 15.59 14.43
C GLU A 112 8.27 15.46 15.05
N GLN A 113 7.25 16.00 14.39
CA GLN A 113 5.86 15.99 14.86
C GLN A 113 5.00 14.94 14.13
N ALA A 114 5.59 14.18 13.24
CA ALA A 114 4.86 13.17 12.45
C ALA A 114 4.44 11.98 13.34
N PRO A 115 3.27 11.40 13.09
CA PRO A 115 2.83 10.19 13.77
C PRO A 115 3.72 9.00 13.43
N ARG A 116 3.78 8.02 14.30
CA ARG A 116 4.35 6.71 13.98
C ARG A 116 3.43 5.94 13.03
N PHE A 117 3.97 5.04 12.24
CA PHE A 117 3.21 4.24 11.28
C PHE A 117 1.99 3.54 11.91
N SER A 118 2.15 2.98 13.11
CA SER A 118 1.05 2.33 13.84
C SER A 118 -0.12 3.24 14.21
N ALA A 119 0.07 4.55 14.19
CA ALA A 119 -0.98 5.52 14.54
C ALA A 119 -1.85 5.92 13.34
N ILE A 120 -1.45 5.55 12.11
CA ILE A 120 -2.20 5.84 10.87
C ILE A 120 -2.91 4.61 10.28
N LEU A 121 -2.74 3.44 10.89
CA LEU A 121 -3.43 2.20 10.54
C LEU A 121 -4.80 2.16 11.24
#